data_8a007f28feed430953324969e8a74984
#
_entry.id   8a007f28feed430953324969e8a74984
#
_cell.length_a   1.000
_cell.length_b   1.000
_cell.length_c   1.000
_cell.angle_alpha   90.00
_cell.angle_beta   90.00
_cell.angle_gamma   90.00
#
_symmetry.space_group_name_H-M   'P 1'
#
loop_
_entity.id
_entity.type
_entity.pdbx_description
1 polymer ?
#
loop_
_entity_poly.entity_id
_entity_poly.type
_entity_poly.pdbx_seq_one_letter_code
_entity_poly.pdbx_strand_id
1 'polypeptide(L)'
;MLAVTRFSKLLLLSGCLSVAGCACVTTSIDSELAEMVADVANLYAADARLSVWEVKVNETSDGWTIEGKTDRKEALDELNSRLHAKKMPVDVRVTVLPQDNAQIGDKPWALVNVSVATVKKEPRFAVAATTQALAGTPLRLLEFKAPFWRVQMPDGYIGWVHRLQIVRMSEQELSDWNASRRVVVTARSTTLTNENGTVLAPLTAGSILRLIEKQGKRVWVQLPDGNSGFLRTIDVREANTYFTFYDRVRREDPQTFVRHLLGNAKKLLGTPYLWGGTSTNGVDCSGFVSLMWRLNGVILSRDADQQIAQAEKLVVSSVEDIPAGSLVAFGKKNEAGDNIVRHIGIALENGDFIHSLGAVRIESLSPNSPIYSAYFAERFLGAYTIDLSLQDVPNAEALSENAFYQVPAHEISVAKPNRYFP
;
A
#
# COMPACT_ATOMS: atom_id res chain seq x y z
N MET A 1 -30.06 49.72 -44.61
CA MET A 1 -29.06 50.22 -45.56
C MET A 1 -28.13 49.10 -45.79
N LEU A 2 -28.28 48.29 -46.87
CA LEU A 2 -27.61 48.42 -48.18
C LEU A 2 -26.09 48.19 -47.98
N ALA A 3 -25.38 47.27 -48.60
CA ALA A 3 -25.55 46.65 -49.92
C ALA A 3 -24.87 45.34 -50.06
N VAL A 4 -25.47 44.47 -50.87
CA VAL A 4 -25.06 43.24 -51.51
C VAL A 4 -24.04 43.56 -52.61
N THR A 5 -23.04 42.68 -52.79
CA THR A 5 -22.47 42.45 -54.13
C THR A 5 -22.06 40.98 -54.31
N ARG A 6 -22.71 40.35 -55.27
CA ARG A 6 -22.38 39.06 -55.92
C ARG A 6 -21.30 39.30 -56.97
N PHE A 7 -20.41 38.32 -57.16
CA PHE A 7 -19.91 37.97 -58.49
C PHE A 7 -19.51 36.48 -58.60
N SER A 8 -19.94 35.87 -59.50
CA SER A 8 -20.08 34.78 -60.35
C SER A 8 -18.82 33.91 -60.64
N LYS A 9 -19.11 32.61 -60.63
CA LYS A 9 -18.56 31.44 -61.31
C LYS A 9 -17.48 31.64 -62.39
N LEU A 10 -16.44 30.75 -62.26
CA LEU A 10 -15.84 30.07 -63.44
C LEU A 10 -15.49 28.64 -63.09
N LEU A 11 -16.10 27.70 -63.79
CA LEU A 11 -15.75 26.27 -63.85
C LEU A 11 -14.48 26.10 -64.67
N LEU A 12 -13.51 25.34 -64.12
CA LEU A 12 -12.52 24.62 -64.92
C LEU A 12 -12.38 23.20 -64.38
N LEU A 13 -12.88 22.24 -65.14
CA LEU A 13 -12.59 20.81 -64.99
C LEU A 13 -11.11 20.57 -65.34
N SER A 14 -10.40 19.96 -64.44
CA SER A 14 -9.15 19.22 -64.80
C SER A 14 -9.03 17.99 -63.93
N GLY A 15 -8.70 16.88 -64.56
CA GLY A 15 -8.88 15.50 -64.12
C GLY A 15 -8.18 15.12 -62.85
N CYS A 16 -8.88 14.33 -62.06
CA CYS A 16 -8.36 13.56 -60.93
C CYS A 16 -7.58 12.35 -61.44
N LEU A 17 -6.27 12.36 -61.21
CA LEU A 17 -5.53 11.10 -60.92
C LEU A 17 -5.56 10.91 -59.41
N SER A 18 -6.34 9.94 -58.94
CA SER A 18 -6.32 9.46 -57.58
C SER A 18 -5.05 8.63 -57.36
N VAL A 19 -4.03 9.24 -56.77
CA VAL A 19 -2.94 8.51 -56.13
C VAL A 19 -3.45 8.24 -54.71
N ALA A 20 -3.77 6.96 -54.42
CA ALA A 20 -3.99 6.47 -53.07
C ALA A 20 -2.64 6.57 -52.33
N GLY A 21 -2.38 7.71 -51.73
CA GLY A 21 -1.28 7.89 -50.80
C GLY A 21 -1.62 7.13 -49.50
N CYS A 22 -0.98 5.99 -49.32
CA CYS A 22 -0.84 5.35 -48.04
C CYS A 22 -0.16 6.39 -47.14
N ALA A 23 -0.92 7.06 -46.24
CA ALA A 23 -0.34 7.90 -45.22
C ALA A 23 0.41 6.98 -44.26
N CYS A 24 1.71 6.79 -44.51
CA CYS A 24 2.60 6.37 -43.44
C CYS A 24 2.54 7.45 -42.37
N VAL A 25 1.88 7.16 -41.28
CA VAL A 25 2.00 7.94 -40.04
C VAL A 25 3.44 7.72 -39.57
N THR A 26 4.33 8.62 -39.95
CA THR A 26 5.67 8.69 -39.36
C THR A 26 5.46 9.23 -37.95
N THR A 27 5.36 8.31 -36.97
CA THR A 27 5.49 8.68 -35.56
C THR A 27 6.83 9.39 -35.38
N SER A 28 6.82 10.56 -34.77
CA SER A 28 8.07 11.28 -34.45
C SER A 28 8.87 10.43 -33.45
N ILE A 29 10.19 10.54 -33.46
CA ILE A 29 11.08 9.82 -32.50
C ILE A 29 10.62 10.08 -31.05
N ASP A 30 10.19 11.29 -30.75
CA ASP A 30 9.63 11.70 -29.45
C ASP A 30 8.43 10.84 -29.04
N SER A 31 7.43 10.70 -29.94
CA SER A 31 6.24 9.90 -29.62
C SER A 31 6.57 8.41 -29.46
N GLU A 32 7.51 7.89 -30.26
CA GLU A 32 7.95 6.48 -30.16
C GLU A 32 8.70 6.20 -28.86
N LEU A 33 9.58 7.11 -28.43
CA LEU A 33 10.28 7.01 -27.15
C LEU A 33 9.32 7.14 -25.96
N ALA A 34 8.40 8.09 -26.02
CA ALA A 34 7.39 8.30 -24.96
C ALA A 34 6.48 7.09 -24.82
N GLU A 35 6.04 6.50 -25.94
CA GLU A 35 5.23 5.27 -25.96
C GLU A 35 6.02 4.09 -25.36
N MET A 36 7.28 3.90 -25.76
CA MET A 36 8.13 2.84 -25.22
C MET A 36 8.32 2.95 -23.69
N VAL A 37 8.58 4.15 -23.20
CA VAL A 37 8.72 4.43 -21.76
C VAL A 37 7.42 4.15 -21.02
N ALA A 38 6.26 4.53 -21.60
CA ALA A 38 4.95 4.28 -21.04
C ALA A 38 4.59 2.78 -21.03
N ASP A 39 4.90 2.05 -22.10
CA ASP A 39 4.68 0.60 -22.19
C ASP A 39 5.48 -0.16 -21.14
N VAL A 40 6.75 0.18 -20.97
CA VAL A 40 7.60 -0.43 -19.93
C VAL A 40 7.06 -0.09 -18.55
N ALA A 41 6.62 1.16 -18.31
CA ALA A 41 5.97 1.54 -17.05
C ALA A 41 4.73 0.68 -16.76
N ASN A 42 3.87 0.50 -17.77
CA ASN A 42 2.66 -0.32 -17.64
C ASN A 42 2.95 -1.79 -17.31
N LEU A 43 4.04 -2.34 -17.86
CA LEU A 43 4.43 -3.74 -17.61
C LEU A 43 5.06 -3.96 -16.23
N TYR A 44 5.88 -3.02 -15.74
CA TYR A 44 6.73 -3.24 -14.56
C TYR A 44 6.40 -2.33 -13.37
N ALA A 45 5.73 -1.22 -13.59
CA ALA A 45 5.51 -0.15 -12.61
C ALA A 45 4.11 0.46 -12.70
N ALA A 46 3.08 -0.32 -13.05
CA ALA A 46 1.72 0.13 -13.28
C ALA A 46 1.08 0.83 -12.08
N ASP A 47 1.43 0.43 -10.85
CA ASP A 47 0.94 1.07 -9.63
C ASP A 47 2.04 1.94 -8.98
N ALA A 48 1.89 3.26 -9.12
CA ALA A 48 2.82 4.25 -8.56
C ALA A 48 2.83 4.28 -7.02
N ARG A 49 1.94 3.54 -6.34
CA ARG A 49 1.94 3.37 -4.89
C ARG A 49 2.92 2.28 -4.45
N LEU A 50 3.22 1.33 -5.35
CA LEU A 50 4.02 0.12 -5.10
C LEU A 50 5.35 0.12 -5.85
N SER A 51 5.58 1.09 -6.73
CA SER A 51 6.79 1.21 -7.52
C SER A 51 7.14 2.67 -7.80
N VAL A 52 8.41 2.91 -8.03
CA VAL A 52 8.92 4.20 -8.49
C VAL A 52 9.22 4.11 -9.97
N TRP A 53 8.50 4.89 -10.77
CA TRP A 53 8.81 5.12 -12.19
C TRP A 53 8.70 6.62 -12.47
N GLU A 54 9.79 7.34 -12.25
CA GLU A 54 9.93 8.77 -12.50
C GLU A 54 10.86 8.98 -13.70
N VAL A 55 10.52 8.34 -14.84
CA VAL A 55 11.32 8.32 -16.08
C VAL A 55 10.67 9.22 -17.12
N LYS A 56 11.48 10.09 -17.74
CA LYS A 56 11.04 11.05 -18.74
C LYS A 56 11.96 11.05 -19.95
N VAL A 57 11.38 11.34 -21.11
CA VAL A 57 12.10 11.59 -22.36
C VAL A 57 12.29 13.09 -22.49
N ASN A 58 13.50 13.53 -22.81
CA ASN A 58 13.83 14.94 -23.04
C ASN A 58 14.61 15.06 -24.35
N GLU A 59 14.30 16.07 -25.15
CA GLU A 59 15.09 16.51 -26.28
C GLU A 59 16.19 17.46 -25.80
N THR A 60 17.41 17.27 -26.27
CA THR A 60 18.58 18.11 -25.97
C THR A 60 19.25 18.55 -27.25
N SER A 61 20.20 19.48 -27.17
CA SER A 61 21.03 19.90 -28.34
C SER A 61 21.78 18.75 -29.00
N ASP A 62 22.07 17.68 -28.24
CA ASP A 62 22.92 16.56 -28.66
C ASP A 62 22.10 15.29 -29.00
N GLY A 63 20.75 15.40 -29.02
CA GLY A 63 19.82 14.30 -29.29
C GLY A 63 18.85 14.04 -28.16
N TRP A 64 18.41 12.78 -28.00
CA TRP A 64 17.42 12.36 -27.02
C TRP A 64 18.06 11.80 -25.77
N THR A 65 17.51 12.16 -24.62
CA THR A 65 17.90 11.65 -23.30
C THR A 65 16.70 11.06 -22.59
N ILE A 66 16.86 9.89 -21.99
CA ILE A 66 15.90 9.31 -21.04
C ILE A 66 16.50 9.41 -19.63
N GLU A 67 15.88 10.17 -18.76
CA GLU A 67 16.39 10.41 -17.41
C GLU A 67 15.35 10.20 -16.34
N GLY A 68 15.80 9.92 -15.11
CA GLY A 68 14.91 9.78 -13.97
C GLY A 68 15.35 8.73 -12.96
N LYS A 69 14.34 8.09 -12.34
CA LYS A 69 14.55 7.10 -11.29
C LYS A 69 13.54 5.97 -11.38
N THR A 70 13.97 4.77 -11.00
CA THR A 70 13.11 3.61 -10.82
C THR A 70 13.62 2.73 -9.68
N ASP A 71 12.73 2.02 -8.98
CA ASP A 71 13.08 0.92 -8.08
C ASP A 71 12.99 -0.45 -8.78
N ARG A 72 12.67 -0.44 -10.09
CA ARG A 72 12.51 -1.61 -10.95
C ARG A 72 13.69 -1.73 -11.91
N LYS A 73 14.72 -2.46 -11.50
CA LYS A 73 15.89 -2.70 -12.35
C LYS A 73 15.50 -3.42 -13.63
N GLU A 74 14.63 -4.41 -13.54
CA GLU A 74 14.10 -5.20 -14.67
C GLU A 74 13.38 -4.33 -15.71
N ALA A 75 12.69 -3.27 -15.27
CA ALA A 75 12.06 -2.31 -16.18
C ALA A 75 13.11 -1.51 -16.97
N LEU A 76 14.20 -1.10 -16.32
CA LEU A 76 15.30 -0.40 -16.98
C LEU A 76 16.04 -1.33 -17.97
N ASP A 77 16.26 -2.59 -17.58
CA ASP A 77 16.89 -3.59 -18.45
C ASP A 77 16.03 -3.84 -19.71
N GLU A 78 14.69 -3.95 -19.57
CA GLU A 78 13.76 -4.08 -20.70
C GLU A 78 13.76 -2.83 -21.60
N LEU A 79 13.73 -1.62 -21.00
CA LEU A 79 13.80 -0.37 -21.77
C LEU A 79 15.08 -0.31 -22.62
N ASN A 80 16.23 -0.62 -22.03
CA ASN A 80 17.52 -0.66 -22.71
C ASN A 80 17.53 -1.69 -23.86
N SER A 81 16.93 -2.88 -23.62
CA SER A 81 16.79 -3.92 -24.63
C SER A 81 16.00 -3.45 -25.85
N ARG A 82 14.86 -2.79 -25.64
CA ARG A 82 14.01 -2.24 -26.70
C ARG A 82 14.71 -1.13 -27.49
N LEU A 83 15.38 -0.21 -26.81
CA LEU A 83 16.16 0.87 -27.45
C LEU A 83 17.26 0.30 -28.32
N HIS A 84 18.00 -0.71 -27.84
CA HIS A 84 19.05 -1.38 -28.60
C HIS A 84 18.50 -2.12 -29.84
N ALA A 85 17.39 -2.84 -29.69
CA ALA A 85 16.74 -3.58 -30.79
C ALA A 85 16.31 -2.64 -31.93
N LYS A 86 15.83 -1.44 -31.57
CA LYS A 86 15.43 -0.40 -32.53
C LYS A 86 16.60 0.47 -33.02
N LYS A 87 17.80 0.27 -32.50
CA LYS A 87 19.02 1.07 -32.79
C LYS A 87 18.80 2.57 -32.57
N MET A 88 18.04 2.93 -31.55
CA MET A 88 17.76 4.32 -31.22
C MET A 88 18.95 4.96 -30.47
N PRO A 89 19.52 6.06 -30.99
CA PRO A 89 20.64 6.76 -30.33
C PRO A 89 20.10 7.64 -29.19
N VAL A 90 19.94 7.06 -28.02
CA VAL A 90 19.38 7.72 -26.83
C VAL A 90 20.34 7.56 -25.65
N ASP A 91 20.63 8.63 -24.96
CA ASP A 91 21.40 8.62 -23.71
C ASP A 91 20.49 8.30 -22.53
N VAL A 92 20.73 7.17 -21.84
CA VAL A 92 19.89 6.71 -20.72
C VAL A 92 20.57 7.01 -19.39
N ARG A 93 19.99 7.93 -18.61
CA ARG A 93 20.47 8.40 -17.30
C ARG A 93 19.47 8.09 -16.19
N VAL A 94 18.99 6.85 -16.13
CA VAL A 94 18.02 6.42 -15.11
C VAL A 94 18.74 5.81 -13.92
N THR A 95 18.49 6.38 -12.73
CA THR A 95 19.01 5.87 -11.46
C THR A 95 18.13 4.76 -10.92
N VAL A 96 18.73 3.61 -10.59
CA VAL A 96 18.02 2.52 -9.89
C VAL A 96 18.07 2.75 -8.38
N LEU A 97 16.89 2.63 -7.72
CA LEU A 97 16.74 2.73 -6.27
C LEU A 97 16.73 1.33 -5.61
N PRO A 98 17.25 1.16 -4.41
CA PRO A 98 17.91 2.18 -3.57
C PRO A 98 19.14 2.75 -4.26
N GLN A 99 19.31 4.07 -4.14
CA GLN A 99 20.48 4.70 -4.70
C GLN A 99 21.73 4.31 -3.88
N ASP A 100 22.70 3.70 -4.54
CA ASP A 100 24.00 3.44 -3.91
C ASP A 100 24.77 4.74 -3.76
N ASN A 101 24.64 5.37 -2.61
CA ASN A 101 25.31 6.62 -2.29
C ASN A 101 25.62 6.71 -0.79
N ALA A 102 26.47 7.69 -0.43
CA ALA A 102 26.89 7.95 0.94
C ALA A 102 25.73 8.31 1.91
N GLN A 103 24.55 8.65 1.40
CA GLN A 103 23.37 8.96 2.24
C GLN A 103 22.71 7.70 2.77
N ILE A 104 22.57 6.65 1.96
CA ILE A 104 22.08 5.33 2.38
C ILE A 104 23.23 4.58 3.08
N GLY A 105 24.43 4.53 2.46
CA GLY A 105 25.60 3.88 3.03
C GLY A 105 25.34 2.45 3.48
N ASP A 106 25.84 2.11 4.66
CA ASP A 106 25.74 0.80 5.29
C ASP A 106 24.40 0.53 6.02
N LYS A 107 23.47 1.51 6.03
CA LYS A 107 22.17 1.42 6.72
C LYS A 107 20.98 1.60 5.79
N PRO A 108 20.72 0.60 4.91
CA PRO A 108 19.62 0.66 3.92
C PRO A 108 18.24 0.38 4.50
N TRP A 109 18.17 0.06 5.79
CA TRP A 109 16.93 -0.24 6.51
C TRP A 109 16.64 0.80 7.58
N ALA A 110 15.40 0.77 8.08
CA ALA A 110 15.02 1.52 9.26
C ALA A 110 13.91 0.80 10.03
N LEU A 111 13.77 1.14 11.31
CA LEU A 111 12.62 0.78 12.15
C LEU A 111 11.89 2.05 12.57
N VAL A 112 10.57 1.98 12.58
CA VAL A 112 9.73 3.07 13.10
C VAL A 112 9.93 3.19 14.61
N ASN A 113 10.31 4.40 15.06
CA ASN A 113 10.68 4.67 16.46
C ASN A 113 9.65 5.52 17.22
N VAL A 114 8.60 5.96 16.56
CA VAL A 114 7.47 6.66 17.18
C VAL A 114 6.26 5.72 17.22
N SER A 115 5.26 6.06 18.06
CA SER A 115 4.03 5.26 18.14
C SER A 115 3.42 4.96 16.79
N VAL A 116 3.29 6.01 15.97
CA VAL A 116 2.73 5.98 14.62
C VAL A 116 3.50 6.96 13.76
N ALA A 117 4.26 6.48 12.79
CA ALA A 117 4.91 7.31 11.78
C ALA A 117 3.94 7.63 10.64
N THR A 118 3.95 8.87 10.18
CA THR A 118 3.15 9.31 9.04
C THR A 118 3.94 9.15 7.74
N VAL A 119 3.42 8.41 6.81
CA VAL A 119 3.96 8.24 5.46
C VAL A 119 3.19 9.14 4.49
N LYS A 120 3.89 9.90 3.65
CA LYS A 120 3.36 10.93 2.77
C LYS A 120 3.66 10.63 1.30
N LYS A 121 2.85 11.17 0.41
CA LYS A 121 3.09 11.06 -1.03
C LYS A 121 4.34 11.82 -1.49
N GLU A 122 4.66 12.94 -0.84
CA GLU A 122 5.76 13.83 -1.21
C GLU A 122 6.58 14.22 0.02
N PRO A 123 7.88 14.55 -0.14
CA PRO A 123 8.77 14.92 0.96
C PRO A 123 8.52 16.37 1.44
N ARG A 124 7.31 16.65 1.89
CA ARG A 124 6.87 17.97 2.38
C ARG A 124 5.95 17.84 3.57
N PHE A 125 6.03 18.80 4.50
CA PHE A 125 5.17 18.79 5.70
C PHE A 125 3.69 19.01 5.36
N ALA A 126 3.39 19.95 4.46
CA ALA A 126 2.03 20.35 4.09
C ALA A 126 1.39 19.46 3.00
N VAL A 127 1.59 18.14 3.11
CA VAL A 127 0.99 17.13 2.22
C VAL A 127 0.24 16.11 3.07
N ALA A 128 -0.91 15.68 2.60
CA ALA A 128 -1.71 14.67 3.28
C ALA A 128 -0.93 13.36 3.49
N ALA A 129 -1.21 12.66 4.57
CA ALA A 129 -0.77 11.29 4.76
C ALA A 129 -1.40 10.38 3.71
N THR A 130 -0.65 9.38 3.26
CA THR A 130 -1.17 8.29 2.42
C THR A 130 -1.38 7.02 3.22
N THR A 131 -0.49 6.81 4.21
CA THR A 131 -0.58 5.68 5.14
C THR A 131 0.19 5.99 6.43
N GLN A 132 0.18 5.05 7.37
CA GLN A 132 0.94 5.11 8.62
C GLN A 132 1.72 3.82 8.83
N ALA A 133 2.82 3.90 9.58
CA ALA A 133 3.59 2.75 10.05
C ALA A 133 3.71 2.78 11.58
N LEU A 134 3.44 1.63 12.22
CA LEU A 134 3.44 1.49 13.67
C LEU A 134 4.84 1.27 14.23
N ALA A 135 5.07 1.57 15.51
CA ALA A 135 6.35 1.34 16.18
C ALA A 135 6.90 -0.06 15.92
N GLY A 136 8.19 -0.15 15.57
CA GLY A 136 8.87 -1.39 15.25
C GLY A 136 8.58 -1.95 13.84
N THR A 137 7.81 -1.24 13.00
CA THR A 137 7.66 -1.63 11.59
C THR A 137 8.97 -1.42 10.84
N PRO A 138 9.52 -2.45 10.17
CA PRO A 138 10.70 -2.31 9.33
C PRO A 138 10.35 -1.61 8.02
N LEU A 139 11.30 -0.80 7.53
CA LEU A 139 11.20 -0.01 6.32
C LEU A 139 12.48 -0.17 5.50
N ARG A 140 12.35 -0.33 4.19
CA ARG A 140 13.49 -0.26 3.27
C ARG A 140 13.68 1.18 2.81
N LEU A 141 14.90 1.71 2.92
CA LEU A 141 15.22 3.07 2.48
C LEU A 141 15.56 3.05 1.00
N LEU A 142 14.92 3.91 0.21
CA LEU A 142 15.12 4.01 -1.23
C LEU A 142 15.96 5.24 -1.63
N GLU A 143 15.66 6.40 -1.08
CA GLU A 143 16.40 7.65 -1.28
C GLU A 143 16.15 8.65 -0.14
N PHE A 144 17.02 9.65 -0.03
CA PHE A 144 16.89 10.73 0.93
C PHE A 144 16.69 12.08 0.25
N LYS A 145 15.64 12.80 0.63
CA LYS A 145 15.44 14.21 0.29
C LYS A 145 15.11 14.96 1.57
N ALA A 146 16.12 15.64 2.10
CA ALA A 146 16.09 16.25 3.42
C ALA A 146 14.79 17.06 3.67
N PRO A 147 14.11 16.86 4.82
CA PRO A 147 14.44 15.95 5.92
C PRO A 147 13.71 14.58 5.85
N PHE A 148 13.29 14.12 4.67
CA PHE A 148 12.47 12.92 4.47
C PHE A 148 13.26 11.80 3.79
N TRP A 149 12.93 10.56 4.16
CA TRP A 149 13.31 9.33 3.50
C TRP A 149 12.16 8.80 2.65
N ARG A 150 12.41 8.46 1.38
CA ARG A 150 11.51 7.59 0.61
C ARG A 150 11.72 6.18 1.11
N VAL A 151 10.64 5.51 1.47
CA VAL A 151 10.68 4.18 2.06
C VAL A 151 9.70 3.25 1.35
N GLN A 152 10.03 1.96 1.35
CA GLN A 152 9.10 0.89 1.03
C GLN A 152 8.69 0.22 2.35
N MET A 153 7.39 -0.01 2.50
CA MET A 153 6.77 -0.67 3.65
C MET A 153 6.59 -2.18 3.42
N PRO A 154 6.30 -2.97 4.47
CA PRO A 154 6.08 -4.42 4.35
C PRO A 154 4.94 -4.83 3.42
N ASP A 155 3.92 -3.98 3.22
CA ASP A 155 2.82 -4.16 2.27
C ASP A 155 3.18 -3.73 0.83
N GLY A 156 4.43 -3.38 0.58
CA GLY A 156 4.95 -2.90 -0.69
C GLY A 156 4.73 -1.39 -0.91
N TYR A 157 3.94 -0.72 -0.09
CA TYR A 157 3.60 0.70 -0.27
C TYR A 157 4.84 1.60 -0.18
N ILE A 158 4.97 2.55 -1.11
CA ILE A 158 6.10 3.48 -1.18
C ILE A 158 5.63 4.89 -0.83
N GLY A 159 6.39 5.56 0.04
CA GLY A 159 6.11 6.94 0.42
C GLY A 159 7.26 7.57 1.21
N TRP A 160 7.01 8.75 1.78
CA TRP A 160 8.02 9.56 2.44
C TRP A 160 7.75 9.66 3.94
N VAL A 161 8.75 9.30 4.74
CA VAL A 161 8.72 9.39 6.20
C VAL A 161 9.76 10.41 6.68
N HIS A 162 9.41 11.20 7.70
CA HIS A 162 10.34 12.16 8.28
C HIS A 162 11.45 11.45 9.07
N ARG A 163 12.70 11.86 8.89
CA ARG A 163 13.89 11.21 9.47
C ARG A 163 13.86 11.02 10.99
N LEU A 164 13.16 11.88 11.72
CA LEU A 164 13.05 11.79 13.18
C LEU A 164 12.01 10.76 13.66
N GLN A 165 11.27 10.13 12.75
CA GLN A 165 10.27 9.11 13.08
C GLN A 165 10.83 7.68 12.99
N ILE A 166 12.08 7.54 12.53
CA ILE A 166 12.71 6.25 12.27
C ILE A 166 14.13 6.20 12.82
N VAL A 167 14.62 5.01 13.09
CA VAL A 167 16.03 4.71 13.37
C VAL A 167 16.57 3.86 12.23
N ARG A 168 17.65 4.33 11.59
CA ARG A 168 18.30 3.60 10.50
C ARG A 168 19.05 2.38 11.02
N MET A 169 18.99 1.29 10.26
CA MET A 169 19.57 0.00 10.58
C MET A 169 20.44 -0.50 9.43
N SER A 170 21.57 -1.13 9.75
CA SER A 170 22.25 -2.02 8.81
C SER A 170 21.44 -3.31 8.63
N GLU A 171 21.81 -4.13 7.65
CA GLU A 171 21.20 -5.47 7.46
C GLU A 171 21.40 -6.33 8.71
N GLN A 172 22.56 -6.28 9.32
CA GLN A 172 22.86 -7.03 10.55
C GLN A 172 22.02 -6.55 11.73
N GLU A 173 21.90 -5.23 11.94
CA GLU A 173 21.08 -4.65 13.01
C GLU A 173 19.59 -5.03 12.85
N LEU A 174 19.07 -5.02 11.62
CA LEU A 174 17.68 -5.47 11.34
C LEU A 174 17.55 -6.99 11.56
N SER A 175 18.52 -7.77 11.11
CA SER A 175 18.56 -9.22 11.34
C SER A 175 18.54 -9.54 12.84
N ASP A 176 19.38 -8.87 13.64
CA ASP A 176 19.42 -9.04 15.10
C ASP A 176 18.10 -8.60 15.77
N TRP A 177 17.46 -7.56 15.26
CA TRP A 177 16.13 -7.16 15.71
C TRP A 177 15.10 -8.25 15.40
N ASN A 178 15.10 -8.78 14.20
CA ASN A 178 14.16 -9.80 13.77
C ASN A 178 14.38 -11.14 14.49
N ALA A 179 15.61 -11.52 14.78
CA ALA A 179 15.96 -12.71 15.54
C ALA A 179 15.67 -12.59 17.04
N SER A 180 15.55 -11.36 17.55
CA SER A 180 15.31 -11.16 18.99
C SER A 180 13.92 -11.61 19.41
N ARG A 181 13.77 -11.91 20.72
CA ARG A 181 12.42 -12.06 21.30
C ARG A 181 11.71 -10.72 21.20
N ARG A 182 10.46 -10.73 20.75
CA ARG A 182 9.66 -9.51 20.57
C ARG A 182 8.27 -9.69 21.18
N VAL A 183 7.63 -8.56 21.49
CA VAL A 183 6.21 -8.50 21.87
C VAL A 183 5.46 -7.66 20.86
N VAL A 184 4.21 -8.05 20.59
CA VAL A 184 3.22 -7.24 19.88
C VAL A 184 2.25 -6.63 20.89
N VAL A 185 1.98 -5.34 20.76
CA VAL A 185 0.94 -4.66 21.55
C VAL A 185 -0.42 -5.12 21.04
N THR A 186 -1.25 -5.67 21.93
CA THR A 186 -2.61 -6.16 21.61
C THR A 186 -3.71 -5.30 22.24
N ALA A 187 -3.37 -4.48 23.23
CA ALA A 187 -4.26 -3.44 23.77
C ALA A 187 -4.47 -2.33 22.74
N ARG A 188 -5.69 -1.75 22.68
CA ARG A 188 -5.98 -0.62 21.78
C ARG A 188 -4.95 0.51 21.92
N SER A 189 -4.56 0.82 23.16
CA SER A 189 -3.45 1.71 23.50
C SER A 189 -2.80 1.26 24.79
N THR A 190 -1.51 1.53 24.92
CA THR A 190 -0.74 1.33 26.16
C THR A 190 0.35 2.39 26.25
N THR A 191 0.99 2.48 27.39
CA THR A 191 2.02 3.49 27.63
C THR A 191 3.29 2.82 28.12
N LEU A 192 4.39 3.07 27.39
CA LEU A 192 5.73 2.69 27.83
C LEU A 192 6.15 3.65 28.96
N THR A 193 6.56 3.13 30.10
CA THR A 193 7.00 3.91 31.28
C THR A 193 8.39 3.48 31.74
N ASN A 194 9.14 4.38 32.35
CA ASN A 194 10.35 4.01 33.07
C ASN A 194 10.01 3.34 34.43
N GLU A 195 11.02 2.99 35.20
CA GLU A 195 10.89 2.37 36.53
C GLU A 195 10.07 3.22 37.48
N ASN A 196 10.20 4.53 37.42
CA ASN A 196 9.49 5.49 38.26
C ASN A 196 8.07 5.82 37.79
N GLY A 197 7.59 5.17 36.71
CA GLY A 197 6.28 5.40 36.14
C GLY A 197 6.18 6.63 35.21
N THR A 198 7.31 7.29 34.90
CA THR A 198 7.32 8.39 33.91
C THR A 198 7.02 7.86 32.54
N VAL A 199 6.13 8.51 31.81
CA VAL A 199 5.76 8.17 30.44
C VAL A 199 6.94 8.43 29.49
N LEU A 200 7.34 7.40 28.74
CA LEU A 200 8.36 7.48 27.70
C LEU A 200 7.72 7.60 26.31
N ALA A 201 6.73 6.76 26.02
CA ALA A 201 6.03 6.77 24.74
C ALA A 201 4.61 6.17 24.86
N PRO A 202 3.59 6.75 24.20
CA PRO A 202 2.36 6.04 23.91
C PRO A 202 2.59 4.98 22.83
N LEU A 203 1.84 3.88 22.86
CA LEU A 203 1.89 2.82 21.84
C LEU A 203 0.48 2.36 21.48
N THR A 204 0.30 1.91 20.25
CA THR A 204 -0.97 1.43 19.70
C THR A 204 -0.92 -0.07 19.42
N ALA A 205 -2.08 -0.71 19.31
CA ALA A 205 -2.15 -2.11 18.87
C ALA A 205 -1.40 -2.32 17.56
N GLY A 206 -0.69 -3.44 17.44
CA GLY A 206 0.15 -3.79 16.29
C GLY A 206 1.59 -3.26 16.36
N SER A 207 1.95 -2.43 17.36
CA SER A 207 3.34 -2.05 17.63
C SER A 207 4.15 -3.29 18.04
N ILE A 208 5.38 -3.42 17.53
CA ILE A 208 6.29 -4.55 17.81
C ILE A 208 7.56 -4.03 18.46
N LEU A 209 7.92 -4.58 19.62
CA LEU A 209 9.05 -4.12 20.43
C LEU A 209 9.93 -5.32 20.82
N ARG A 210 11.23 -5.08 21.00
CA ARG A 210 12.14 -6.09 21.55
C ARG A 210 11.79 -6.39 22.99
N LEU A 211 11.60 -7.67 23.33
CA LEU A 211 11.39 -8.12 24.70
C LEU A 211 12.74 -8.34 25.36
N ILE A 212 13.02 -7.62 26.45
CA ILE A 212 14.21 -7.84 27.27
C ILE A 212 13.90 -8.88 28.34
N GLU A 213 12.85 -8.67 29.13
CA GLU A 213 12.52 -9.55 30.25
C GLU A 213 11.02 -9.49 30.60
N LYS A 214 10.51 -10.59 31.18
CA LYS A 214 9.18 -10.64 31.79
C LYS A 214 9.31 -10.56 33.31
N GLN A 215 8.67 -9.58 33.94
CA GLN A 215 8.72 -9.32 35.36
C GLN A 215 7.31 -9.29 35.99
N GLY A 216 6.73 -10.47 36.19
CA GLY A 216 5.39 -10.60 36.77
C GLY A 216 4.31 -9.93 35.92
N LYS A 217 3.74 -8.82 36.43
CA LYS A 217 2.69 -8.07 35.73
C LYS A 217 3.22 -7.03 34.73
N ARG A 218 4.53 -6.91 34.56
CA ARG A 218 5.20 -6.00 33.64
C ARG A 218 6.13 -6.78 32.70
N VAL A 219 6.36 -6.21 31.52
CA VAL A 219 7.39 -6.66 30.58
C VAL A 219 8.34 -5.51 30.31
N TRP A 220 9.63 -5.77 30.39
CA TRP A 220 10.68 -4.83 30.05
C TRP A 220 10.96 -4.98 28.56
N VAL A 221 10.80 -3.88 27.83
CA VAL A 221 10.93 -3.84 26.37
C VAL A 221 11.84 -2.72 25.93
N GLN A 222 12.37 -2.83 24.71
CA GLN A 222 13.24 -1.84 24.09
C GLN A 222 12.64 -1.33 22.78
N LEU A 223 12.70 -0.02 22.59
CA LEU A 223 12.41 0.69 21.34
C LEU A 223 13.58 0.55 20.35
N PRO A 224 13.36 0.82 19.05
CA PRO A 224 14.43 0.77 18.04
C PRO A 224 15.66 1.64 18.32
N ASP A 225 15.51 2.76 19.01
CA ASP A 225 16.59 3.68 19.39
C ASP A 225 17.40 3.22 20.62
N GLY A 226 17.06 2.07 21.20
CA GLY A 226 17.74 1.54 22.38
C GLY A 226 17.09 1.96 23.71
N ASN A 227 16.20 2.96 23.70
CA ASN A 227 15.46 3.34 24.92
C ASN A 227 14.58 2.18 25.38
N SER A 228 14.52 1.95 26.68
CA SER A 228 13.78 0.83 27.26
C SER A 228 12.84 1.27 28.38
N GLY A 229 11.82 0.47 28.60
CA GLY A 229 10.80 0.73 29.62
C GLY A 229 9.88 -0.46 29.83
N PHE A 230 8.84 -0.24 30.62
CA PHE A 230 7.89 -1.26 31.04
C PHE A 230 6.53 -1.06 30.39
N LEU A 231 5.94 -2.17 29.94
CA LEU A 231 4.53 -2.30 29.57
C LEU A 231 3.84 -3.27 30.54
N ARG A 232 2.53 -3.20 30.63
CA ARG A 232 1.75 -4.21 31.37
C ARG A 232 1.73 -5.53 30.56
N THR A 233 1.94 -6.64 31.24
CA THR A 233 1.89 -7.97 30.60
C THR A 233 0.57 -8.25 29.88
N ILE A 234 -0.55 -7.71 30.41
CA ILE A 234 -1.88 -7.88 29.81
C ILE A 234 -2.04 -7.17 28.47
N ASP A 235 -1.25 -6.12 28.21
CA ASP A 235 -1.36 -5.29 27.00
C ASP A 235 -0.59 -5.85 25.79
N VAL A 236 0.22 -6.89 26.02
CA VAL A 236 1.10 -7.44 24.98
C VAL A 236 1.02 -8.95 24.90
N ARG A 237 1.48 -9.48 23.78
CA ARG A 237 1.73 -10.92 23.57
C ARG A 237 3.11 -11.10 22.99
N GLU A 238 3.74 -12.23 23.27
CA GLU A 238 5.01 -12.60 22.61
C GLU A 238 4.77 -12.81 21.12
N ALA A 239 5.53 -12.10 20.28
CA ALA A 239 5.21 -11.93 18.85
C ALA A 239 5.18 -13.27 18.10
N ASN A 240 6.19 -14.13 18.29
CA ASN A 240 6.24 -15.42 17.61
C ASN A 240 5.03 -16.30 17.97
N THR A 241 4.70 -16.41 19.27
CA THR A 241 3.52 -17.16 19.73
C THR A 241 2.22 -16.59 19.16
N TYR A 242 2.12 -15.26 19.08
CA TYR A 242 0.95 -14.57 18.57
C TYR A 242 0.76 -14.82 17.07
N PHE A 243 1.80 -14.65 16.27
CA PHE A 243 1.71 -14.85 14.83
C PHE A 243 1.54 -16.32 14.45
N THR A 244 2.27 -17.25 15.08
CA THR A 244 2.06 -18.69 14.89
C THR A 244 0.62 -19.12 15.22
N PHE A 245 0.03 -18.55 16.28
CA PHE A 245 -1.37 -18.82 16.61
C PHE A 245 -2.31 -18.39 15.47
N TYR A 246 -2.14 -17.17 14.93
CA TYR A 246 -3.00 -16.68 13.86
C TYR A 246 -2.77 -17.42 12.53
N ASP A 247 -1.54 -17.81 12.21
CA ASP A 247 -1.24 -18.61 11.04
C ASP A 247 -1.91 -19.99 11.10
N ARG A 248 -1.88 -20.60 12.26
CA ARG A 248 -2.59 -21.87 12.48
C ARG A 248 -4.10 -21.70 12.37
N VAL A 249 -4.67 -20.75 13.11
CA VAL A 249 -6.12 -20.52 13.13
C VAL A 249 -6.64 -20.16 11.74
N ARG A 250 -5.92 -19.36 11.00
CA ARG A 250 -6.27 -18.97 9.63
C ARG A 250 -6.39 -20.19 8.71
N ARG A 251 -5.47 -21.16 8.83
CA ARG A 251 -5.42 -22.35 7.96
C ARG A 251 -6.33 -23.48 8.44
N GLU A 252 -6.41 -23.71 9.76
CA GLU A 252 -7.07 -24.87 10.33
C GLU A 252 -8.48 -24.60 10.86
N ASP A 253 -8.79 -23.35 11.27
CA ASP A 253 -10.08 -22.94 11.81
C ASP A 253 -10.48 -21.54 11.33
N PRO A 254 -10.84 -21.39 10.03
CA PRO A 254 -11.24 -20.10 9.43
C PRO A 254 -12.34 -19.39 10.20
N GLN A 255 -13.27 -20.12 10.81
CA GLN A 255 -14.37 -19.52 11.57
C GLN A 255 -13.85 -18.80 12.82
N THR A 256 -12.89 -19.39 13.52
CA THR A 256 -12.23 -18.74 14.66
C THR A 256 -11.40 -17.53 14.20
N PHE A 257 -10.73 -17.61 13.05
CA PHE A 257 -10.02 -16.47 12.47
C PHE A 257 -10.98 -15.29 12.24
N VAL A 258 -12.09 -15.51 11.54
CA VAL A 258 -13.12 -14.49 11.28
C VAL A 258 -13.69 -13.94 12.59
N ARG A 259 -13.97 -14.79 13.59
CA ARG A 259 -14.45 -14.34 14.89
C ARG A 259 -13.46 -13.39 15.59
N HIS A 260 -12.16 -13.65 15.51
CA HIS A 260 -11.12 -12.78 16.04
C HIS A 260 -11.01 -11.48 15.26
N LEU A 261 -11.07 -11.55 13.91
CA LEU A 261 -11.06 -10.40 13.02
C LEU A 261 -12.19 -9.42 13.39
N LEU A 262 -13.42 -9.93 13.46
CA LEU A 262 -14.60 -9.15 13.80
C LEU A 262 -14.59 -8.68 15.27
N GLY A 263 -14.05 -9.50 16.18
CA GLY A 263 -13.86 -9.12 17.57
C GLY A 263 -12.91 -7.93 17.73
N ASN A 264 -11.81 -7.90 16.96
CA ASN A 264 -10.89 -6.75 16.91
C ASN A 264 -11.55 -5.54 16.24
N ALA A 265 -12.31 -5.74 15.16
CA ALA A 265 -13.03 -4.68 14.46
C ALA A 265 -14.02 -3.95 15.39
N LYS A 266 -14.83 -4.70 16.14
CA LYS A 266 -15.82 -4.15 17.09
C LYS A 266 -15.19 -3.34 18.23
N LYS A 267 -13.94 -3.65 18.65
CA LYS A 267 -13.21 -2.86 19.65
C LYS A 267 -12.85 -1.45 19.17
N LEU A 268 -12.88 -1.22 17.85
CA LEU A 268 -12.57 0.10 17.26
C LEU A 268 -13.81 0.96 17.02
N LEU A 269 -15.01 0.49 17.35
CA LEU A 269 -16.22 1.31 17.23
C LEU A 269 -16.03 2.68 17.88
N GLY A 270 -16.42 3.75 17.16
CA GLY A 270 -16.24 5.14 17.56
C GLY A 270 -14.83 5.71 17.32
N THR A 271 -13.86 4.92 16.81
CA THR A 271 -12.55 5.47 16.39
C THR A 271 -12.77 6.47 15.25
N PRO A 272 -12.22 7.70 15.34
CA PRO A 272 -12.44 8.72 14.32
C PRO A 272 -11.86 8.32 12.97
N TYR A 273 -12.51 8.77 11.90
CA TYR A 273 -11.96 8.69 10.54
C TYR A 273 -10.75 9.62 10.42
N LEU A 274 -9.66 9.06 9.94
CA LEU A 274 -8.44 9.81 9.64
C LEU A 274 -7.94 9.39 8.26
N TRP A 275 -7.92 10.31 7.30
CA TRP A 275 -7.37 10.04 5.97
C TRP A 275 -5.91 9.57 6.07
N GLY A 276 -5.58 8.45 5.43
CA GLY A 276 -4.28 7.79 5.54
C GLY A 276 -4.05 7.04 6.85
N GLY A 277 -5.03 7.02 7.77
CA GLY A 277 -4.91 6.38 9.07
C GLY A 277 -4.95 4.86 9.01
N THR A 278 -4.00 4.21 9.71
CA THR A 278 -3.91 2.74 9.87
C THR A 278 -3.54 2.37 11.31
N SER A 279 -4.00 3.15 12.29
CA SER A 279 -3.74 2.91 13.71
C SER A 279 -5.01 3.01 14.54
N THR A 280 -4.98 2.49 15.75
CA THR A 280 -6.13 2.59 16.68
C THR A 280 -6.45 4.01 17.12
N ASN A 281 -5.62 5.00 16.77
CA ASN A 281 -5.87 6.43 17.03
C ASN A 281 -6.78 7.06 15.95
N GLY A 282 -6.81 6.50 14.74
CA GLY A 282 -7.64 6.92 13.63
C GLY A 282 -7.37 6.06 12.40
N VAL A 283 -8.42 5.75 11.66
CA VAL A 283 -8.36 4.90 10.46
C VAL A 283 -9.20 5.51 9.33
N ASP A 284 -8.77 5.36 8.07
CA ASP A 284 -9.69 5.46 6.94
C ASP A 284 -10.34 4.09 6.63
N CYS A 285 -11.10 3.98 5.55
CA CYS A 285 -11.85 2.76 5.25
C CYS A 285 -10.94 1.55 4.99
N SER A 286 -9.97 1.66 4.09
CA SER A 286 -9.03 0.59 3.76
C SER A 286 -7.96 0.40 4.85
N GLY A 287 -7.57 1.48 5.53
CA GLY A 287 -6.69 1.41 6.70
C GLY A 287 -7.32 0.69 7.89
N PHE A 288 -8.64 0.79 8.07
CA PHE A 288 -9.38 -0.03 9.02
C PHE A 288 -9.28 -1.52 8.66
N VAL A 289 -9.55 -1.87 7.40
CA VAL A 289 -9.43 -3.26 6.90
C VAL A 289 -7.99 -3.76 7.09
N SER A 290 -6.98 -3.04 6.59
CA SER A 290 -5.56 -3.42 6.75
C SER A 290 -5.17 -3.63 8.21
N LEU A 291 -5.60 -2.74 9.11
CA LEU A 291 -5.29 -2.85 10.53
C LEU A 291 -5.92 -4.11 11.14
N MET A 292 -7.18 -4.43 10.78
CA MET A 292 -7.84 -5.63 11.29
C MET A 292 -7.13 -6.91 10.86
N TRP A 293 -6.74 -6.99 9.59
CA TRP A 293 -5.99 -8.14 9.08
C TRP A 293 -4.59 -8.21 9.69
N ARG A 294 -3.89 -7.07 9.82
CA ARG A 294 -2.57 -6.99 10.47
C ARG A 294 -2.61 -7.47 11.94
N LEU A 295 -3.64 -7.07 12.71
CA LEU A 295 -3.85 -7.53 14.07
C LEU A 295 -4.21 -9.02 14.16
N ASN A 296 -4.50 -9.67 13.04
CA ASN A 296 -4.72 -11.11 12.92
C ASN A 296 -3.61 -11.78 12.10
N GLY A 297 -2.42 -11.15 12.04
CA GLY A 297 -1.21 -11.76 11.49
C GLY A 297 -1.10 -11.75 9.97
N VAL A 298 -1.92 -10.98 9.25
CA VAL A 298 -1.92 -10.91 7.79
C VAL A 298 -1.67 -9.47 7.31
N ILE A 299 -0.78 -9.31 6.36
CA ILE A 299 -0.55 -8.05 5.64
C ILE A 299 -1.38 -8.07 4.37
N LEU A 300 -2.21 -7.04 4.18
CA LEU A 300 -2.93 -6.75 2.94
C LEU A 300 -2.38 -5.47 2.32
N SER A 301 -2.65 -5.27 1.04
CA SER A 301 -2.42 -3.99 0.36
C SER A 301 -3.14 -2.84 1.06
N ARG A 302 -2.60 -1.64 0.89
CA ARG A 302 -3.05 -0.45 1.63
C ARG A 302 -4.41 0.09 1.19
N ASP A 303 -4.65 0.16 -0.11
CA ASP A 303 -5.80 0.89 -0.64
C ASP A 303 -6.96 -0.04 -1.02
N ALA A 304 -8.20 0.50 -0.97
CA ALA A 304 -9.41 -0.29 -1.15
C ALA A 304 -9.49 -1.02 -2.50
N ASP A 305 -9.06 -0.37 -3.59
CA ASP A 305 -9.00 -0.97 -4.92
C ASP A 305 -7.99 -2.12 -4.98
N GLN A 306 -6.84 -1.96 -4.33
CA GLN A 306 -5.83 -3.02 -4.22
C GLN A 306 -6.33 -4.20 -3.37
N GLN A 307 -7.03 -3.93 -2.25
CA GLN A 307 -7.61 -4.98 -1.40
C GLN A 307 -8.68 -5.79 -2.12
N ILE A 308 -9.50 -5.13 -2.96
CA ILE A 308 -10.51 -5.83 -3.78
C ILE A 308 -9.83 -6.63 -4.90
N ALA A 309 -8.73 -6.14 -5.48
CA ALA A 309 -7.96 -6.89 -6.47
C ALA A 309 -7.25 -8.14 -5.88
N GLN A 310 -7.07 -8.20 -4.55
CA GLN A 310 -6.56 -9.37 -3.83
C GLN A 310 -7.63 -10.42 -3.51
N ALA A 311 -8.90 -10.10 -3.73
CA ALA A 311 -10.02 -10.86 -3.24
C ALA A 311 -10.87 -11.43 -4.40
N GLU A 312 -11.45 -12.60 -4.18
CA GLU A 312 -12.37 -13.21 -5.11
C GLU A 312 -13.80 -12.66 -4.91
N LYS A 313 -14.47 -12.34 -6.01
CA LYS A 313 -15.85 -11.86 -5.96
C LYS A 313 -16.80 -12.98 -5.58
N LEU A 314 -17.61 -12.74 -4.57
CA LEU A 314 -18.68 -13.66 -4.15
C LEU A 314 -19.92 -13.49 -5.01
N VAL A 315 -20.56 -14.62 -5.32
CA VAL A 315 -21.90 -14.66 -5.90
C VAL A 315 -22.87 -15.04 -4.79
N VAL A 316 -23.69 -14.08 -4.37
CA VAL A 316 -24.69 -14.27 -3.29
C VAL A 316 -26.09 -13.99 -3.80
N SER A 317 -27.09 -14.66 -3.25
CA SER A 317 -28.49 -14.48 -3.66
C SER A 317 -29.13 -13.22 -3.06
N SER A 318 -28.67 -12.84 -1.87
CA SER A 318 -29.09 -11.62 -1.18
C SER A 318 -27.93 -11.02 -0.38
N VAL A 319 -28.07 -9.80 0.10
CA VAL A 319 -27.06 -9.15 0.94
C VAL A 319 -26.95 -9.80 2.32
N GLU A 320 -28.02 -10.44 2.78
CA GLU A 320 -28.08 -11.20 4.04
C GLU A 320 -27.25 -12.49 3.99
N ASP A 321 -26.99 -13.02 2.78
CA ASP A 321 -26.20 -14.23 2.54
C ASP A 321 -24.70 -13.95 2.47
N ILE A 322 -24.26 -12.68 2.56
CA ILE A 322 -22.83 -12.33 2.55
C ILE A 322 -22.15 -12.92 3.79
N PRO A 323 -21.14 -13.79 3.62
CA PRO A 323 -20.46 -14.38 4.76
C PRO A 323 -19.76 -13.33 5.63
N ALA A 324 -19.89 -13.46 6.93
CA ALA A 324 -19.20 -12.60 7.89
C ALA A 324 -17.67 -12.67 7.70
N GLY A 325 -16.97 -11.53 7.74
CA GLY A 325 -15.54 -11.42 7.48
C GLY A 325 -15.19 -11.11 6.02
N SER A 326 -16.14 -11.23 5.09
CA SER A 326 -15.97 -10.82 3.69
C SER A 326 -15.74 -9.31 3.58
N LEU A 327 -15.08 -8.87 2.52
CA LEU A 327 -14.97 -7.46 2.18
C LEU A 327 -16.23 -7.03 1.42
N VAL A 328 -16.74 -5.85 1.74
CA VAL A 328 -17.83 -5.21 1.00
C VAL A 328 -17.32 -3.93 0.35
N ALA A 329 -17.46 -3.85 -0.98
CA ALA A 329 -16.94 -2.76 -1.79
C ALA A 329 -18.05 -1.81 -2.21
N PHE A 330 -17.75 -0.52 -2.18
CA PHE A 330 -18.67 0.54 -2.57
C PHE A 330 -17.98 1.53 -3.53
N GLY A 331 -18.76 2.09 -4.46
CA GLY A 331 -18.23 3.04 -5.42
C GLY A 331 -19.19 3.31 -6.57
N LYS A 332 -18.67 3.32 -7.79
CA LYS A 332 -19.46 3.48 -9.01
C LYS A 332 -18.85 2.64 -10.14
N LYS A 333 -19.61 2.42 -11.19
CA LYS A 333 -19.05 1.91 -12.44
C LYS A 333 -18.58 3.05 -13.33
N ASN A 334 -17.49 2.81 -14.08
CA ASN A 334 -17.07 3.71 -15.16
C ASN A 334 -17.94 3.49 -16.42
N GLU A 335 -17.65 4.23 -17.49
CA GLU A 335 -18.36 4.10 -18.77
C GLU A 335 -18.16 2.73 -19.45
N ALA A 336 -17.06 2.05 -19.17
CA ALA A 336 -16.77 0.69 -19.66
C ALA A 336 -17.46 -0.41 -18.81
N GLY A 337 -18.08 -0.03 -17.67
CA GLY A 337 -18.75 -0.97 -16.76
C GLY A 337 -17.85 -1.49 -15.63
N ASP A 338 -16.57 -1.06 -15.56
CA ASP A 338 -15.64 -1.49 -14.53
C ASP A 338 -15.93 -0.83 -13.18
N ASN A 339 -15.66 -1.54 -12.11
CA ASN A 339 -15.86 -1.04 -10.76
C ASN A 339 -14.76 -0.03 -10.37
N ILE A 340 -15.16 1.20 -10.07
CA ILE A 340 -14.30 2.19 -9.40
C ILE A 340 -14.60 2.14 -7.91
N VAL A 341 -13.79 1.39 -7.16
CA VAL A 341 -13.90 1.26 -5.71
C VAL A 341 -13.52 2.59 -5.05
N ARG A 342 -14.36 3.06 -4.13
CA ARG A 342 -14.18 4.32 -3.40
C ARG A 342 -14.24 4.15 -1.90
N HIS A 343 -14.83 3.03 -1.44
CA HIS A 343 -14.99 2.72 -0.04
C HIS A 343 -15.06 1.21 0.16
N ILE A 344 -14.68 0.76 1.35
CA ILE A 344 -14.63 -0.65 1.72
C ILE A 344 -14.99 -0.82 3.19
N GLY A 345 -15.58 -1.97 3.52
CA GLY A 345 -15.87 -2.42 4.88
C GLY A 345 -15.71 -3.93 5.02
N ILE A 346 -16.00 -4.44 6.21
CA ILE A 346 -15.99 -5.86 6.54
C ILE A 346 -17.43 -6.28 6.85
N ALA A 347 -17.92 -7.30 6.15
CA ALA A 347 -19.25 -7.85 6.38
C ALA A 347 -19.39 -8.45 7.79
N LEU A 348 -20.52 -8.21 8.38
CA LEU A 348 -21.06 -8.90 9.55
C LEU A 348 -22.17 -9.86 9.09
N GLU A 349 -22.98 -10.34 10.00
CA GLU A 349 -24.14 -11.18 9.67
C GLU A 349 -25.32 -10.32 9.21
N ASN A 350 -26.27 -10.94 8.46
CA ASN A 350 -27.58 -10.36 8.09
C ASN A 350 -27.51 -9.07 7.26
N GLY A 351 -26.49 -8.93 6.39
CA GLY A 351 -26.31 -7.76 5.55
C GLY A 351 -25.71 -6.54 6.26
N ASP A 352 -25.38 -6.66 7.54
CA ASP A 352 -24.68 -5.63 8.28
C ASP A 352 -23.19 -5.59 7.88
N PHE A 353 -22.53 -4.46 8.02
CA PHE A 353 -21.11 -4.31 7.79
C PHE A 353 -20.50 -3.25 8.71
N ILE A 354 -19.22 -3.45 9.06
CA ILE A 354 -18.43 -2.51 9.87
C ILE A 354 -17.39 -1.84 8.98
N HIS A 355 -17.30 -0.53 9.06
CA HIS A 355 -16.42 0.28 8.23
C HIS A 355 -16.01 1.58 8.94
N SER A 356 -15.14 2.39 8.32
CA SER A 356 -14.77 3.72 8.81
C SER A 356 -15.25 4.81 7.83
N LEU A 357 -16.22 5.61 8.27
CA LEU A 357 -16.66 6.85 7.61
C LEU A 357 -17.18 7.82 8.68
N GLY A 358 -16.49 8.96 8.85
CA GLY A 358 -16.66 9.83 10.02
C GLY A 358 -16.07 9.22 11.29
N ALA A 359 -16.47 7.99 11.59
CA ALA A 359 -15.90 7.12 12.62
C ALA A 359 -16.08 5.65 12.23
N VAL A 360 -15.43 4.74 12.93
CA VAL A 360 -15.73 3.31 12.82
C VAL A 360 -17.12 3.04 13.34
N ARG A 361 -17.99 2.48 12.51
CA ARG A 361 -19.40 2.24 12.79
C ARG A 361 -19.96 1.05 12.04
N ILE A 362 -21.16 0.60 12.41
CA ILE A 362 -21.89 -0.46 11.75
C ILE A 362 -23.08 0.17 11.03
N GLU A 363 -23.29 -0.22 9.77
CA GLU A 363 -24.44 0.08 8.94
C GLU A 363 -24.91 -1.20 8.25
N SER A 364 -26.06 -1.19 7.57
CA SER A 364 -26.62 -2.35 6.92
C SER A 364 -26.95 -2.11 5.46
N LEU A 365 -26.74 -3.14 4.63
CA LEU A 365 -27.26 -3.23 3.26
C LEU A 365 -28.67 -3.81 3.22
N SER A 366 -29.12 -4.48 4.30
CA SER A 366 -30.47 -5.08 4.37
C SER A 366 -31.54 -4.01 4.58
N PRO A 367 -32.53 -3.89 3.67
CA PRO A 367 -33.62 -2.94 3.84
C PRO A 367 -34.45 -3.14 5.11
N ASN A 368 -34.42 -4.36 5.67
CA ASN A 368 -35.17 -4.72 6.87
C ASN A 368 -34.41 -4.37 8.18
N SER A 369 -33.14 -3.94 8.09
CA SER A 369 -32.34 -3.58 9.26
C SER A 369 -32.69 -2.16 9.74
N PRO A 370 -32.77 -1.93 11.07
CA PRO A 370 -32.98 -0.59 11.62
C PRO A 370 -31.80 0.38 11.38
N ILE A 371 -30.66 -0.16 10.95
CA ILE A 371 -29.47 0.62 10.58
C ILE A 371 -29.18 0.57 9.08
N TYR A 372 -30.24 0.35 8.28
CA TYR A 372 -30.13 0.35 6.81
C TYR A 372 -29.60 1.65 6.28
N SER A 373 -28.65 1.55 5.34
CA SER A 373 -28.04 2.69 4.69
C SER A 373 -28.32 2.69 3.18
N ALA A 374 -29.32 3.47 2.76
CA ALA A 374 -29.61 3.65 1.34
C ALA A 374 -28.39 4.17 0.57
N TYR A 375 -27.60 5.04 1.21
CA TYR A 375 -26.37 5.59 0.61
C TYR A 375 -25.40 4.49 0.17
N PHE A 376 -25.16 3.49 1.02
CA PHE A 376 -24.26 2.38 0.72
C PHE A 376 -24.92 1.32 -0.17
N ALA A 377 -26.22 1.07 -0.01
CA ALA A 377 -26.95 0.13 -0.86
C ALA A 377 -26.91 0.55 -2.35
N GLU A 378 -27.10 1.85 -2.64
CA GLU A 378 -27.00 2.41 -4.00
C GLU A 378 -25.59 2.32 -4.60
N ARG A 379 -24.55 2.23 -3.76
CA ARG A 379 -23.13 2.24 -4.16
C ARG A 379 -22.47 0.89 -4.03
N PHE A 380 -23.23 -0.13 -3.66
CA PHE A 380 -22.71 -1.47 -3.47
C PHE A 380 -22.22 -2.08 -4.78
N LEU A 381 -20.95 -2.43 -4.85
CA LEU A 381 -20.29 -3.03 -6.02
C LEU A 381 -20.20 -4.55 -5.92
N GLY A 382 -20.30 -5.10 -4.72
CA GLY A 382 -20.24 -6.52 -4.45
C GLY A 382 -19.53 -6.87 -3.14
N ALA A 383 -19.63 -8.13 -2.79
CA ALA A 383 -18.89 -8.75 -1.69
C ALA A 383 -17.75 -9.60 -2.25
N TYR A 384 -16.66 -9.69 -1.47
CA TYR A 384 -15.42 -10.36 -1.89
C TYR A 384 -14.82 -11.12 -0.70
N THR A 385 -14.17 -12.24 -0.99
CA THR A 385 -13.47 -13.02 0.03
C THR A 385 -11.97 -13.08 -0.27
N ILE A 386 -11.15 -12.99 0.77
CA ILE A 386 -9.71 -13.27 0.67
C ILE A 386 -9.51 -14.75 0.96
N ASP A 387 -8.82 -15.45 0.07
CA ASP A 387 -8.42 -16.83 0.35
C ASP A 387 -7.49 -16.87 1.58
N LEU A 388 -7.98 -17.51 2.63
CA LEU A 388 -7.25 -17.61 3.90
C LEU A 388 -6.02 -18.53 3.82
N SER A 389 -5.84 -19.29 2.74
CA SER A 389 -4.58 -20.01 2.50
C SER A 389 -3.44 -19.02 2.23
N LEU A 390 -3.75 -17.86 1.65
CA LEU A 390 -2.84 -16.84 1.10
C LEU A 390 -1.95 -17.38 -0.02
N GLN A 391 -2.24 -18.57 -0.53
CA GLN A 391 -1.58 -19.09 -1.72
C GLN A 391 -2.12 -18.35 -2.93
N ASP A 392 -1.22 -17.85 -3.75
CA ASP A 392 -1.55 -17.11 -4.99
C ASP A 392 -2.41 -15.84 -4.80
N VAL A 393 -2.58 -15.36 -3.56
CA VAL A 393 -3.22 -14.06 -3.29
C VAL A 393 -2.18 -12.96 -3.51
N PRO A 394 -2.33 -12.10 -4.54
CA PRO A 394 -1.32 -11.09 -4.85
C PRO A 394 -1.12 -10.11 -3.69
N ASN A 395 0.12 -9.87 -3.28
CA ASN A 395 0.50 -8.91 -2.22
C ASN A 395 -0.25 -9.09 -0.87
N ALA A 396 -0.85 -10.27 -0.62
CA ALA A 396 -1.33 -10.67 0.69
C ALA A 396 -0.40 -11.73 1.26
N GLU A 397 0.00 -11.58 2.51
CA GLU A 397 1.07 -12.41 3.08
C GLU A 397 0.90 -12.53 4.59
N ALA A 398 1.23 -13.70 5.14
CA ALA A 398 1.33 -13.84 6.59
C ALA A 398 2.46 -12.94 7.12
N LEU A 399 2.22 -12.24 8.21
CA LEU A 399 3.24 -11.35 8.80
C LEU A 399 4.50 -12.14 9.21
N SER A 400 4.33 -13.40 9.62
CA SER A 400 5.41 -14.34 9.93
C SER A 400 6.24 -14.75 8.72
N GLU A 401 5.70 -14.63 7.49
CA GLU A 401 6.37 -15.02 6.25
C GLU A 401 6.90 -13.80 5.47
N ASN A 402 6.49 -12.59 5.86
CA ASN A 402 6.90 -11.36 5.19
C ASN A 402 8.39 -11.10 5.38
N ALA A 403 9.08 -10.90 4.27
CA ALA A 403 10.53 -10.78 4.20
C ALA A 403 11.11 -9.64 5.10
N PHE A 404 10.35 -8.57 5.34
CA PHE A 404 10.78 -7.48 6.22
C PHE A 404 10.88 -7.89 7.70
N TYR A 405 10.15 -8.93 8.12
CA TYR A 405 10.11 -9.42 9.50
C TYR A 405 10.92 -10.70 9.71
N GLN A 406 11.49 -11.27 8.63
CA GLN A 406 12.29 -12.47 8.66
C GLN A 406 13.79 -12.20 8.82
N VAL A 407 14.54 -13.27 9.06
CA VAL A 407 15.99 -13.31 9.08
C VAL A 407 16.45 -14.32 8.02
N PRO A 408 17.46 -13.97 7.21
CA PRO A 408 18.23 -12.74 7.15
C PRO A 408 17.63 -11.69 6.18
N ALA A 409 17.82 -10.40 6.49
CA ALA A 409 17.34 -9.29 5.67
C ALA A 409 17.98 -9.22 4.26
N HIS A 410 19.15 -9.82 4.04
CA HIS A 410 19.88 -9.78 2.76
C HIS A 410 19.24 -10.65 1.66
N GLU A 411 18.35 -11.58 2.01
CA GLU A 411 17.62 -12.41 1.05
C GLU A 411 16.33 -11.76 0.53
N ILE A 412 16.02 -10.54 0.97
CA ILE A 412 14.85 -9.81 0.49
C ILE A 412 15.11 -9.41 -0.96
N SER A 413 14.86 -10.35 -1.87
CA SER A 413 14.74 -10.06 -3.29
C SER A 413 13.57 -9.11 -3.49
N VAL A 414 13.84 -8.01 -4.18
CA VAL A 414 12.84 -6.98 -4.47
C VAL A 414 11.75 -7.58 -5.29
N ALA A 415 10.53 -7.49 -4.74
CA ALA A 415 9.27 -7.59 -5.44
C ALA A 415 9.06 -8.85 -6.28
N LYS A 416 8.17 -9.70 -5.81
CA LYS A 416 7.38 -10.51 -6.76
C LYS A 416 6.86 -9.56 -7.84
N PRO A 417 7.03 -9.87 -9.13
CA PRO A 417 6.53 -9.01 -10.19
C PRO A 417 5.04 -8.75 -9.96
N ASN A 418 4.64 -7.51 -10.12
CA ASN A 418 3.24 -7.11 -10.05
C ASN A 418 2.44 -7.98 -11.02
N ARG A 419 1.76 -9.02 -10.53
CA ARG A 419 0.77 -9.78 -11.29
C ARG A 419 -0.57 -9.03 -11.28
N TYR A 420 -0.53 -7.71 -11.46
CA TYR A 420 -1.71 -6.94 -11.74
C TYR A 420 -1.83 -6.82 -13.25
N PHE A 421 -2.86 -7.48 -13.75
CA PHE A 421 -3.50 -7.53 -15.06
C PHE A 421 -3.11 -8.72 -15.96
N PRO A 422 -4.16 -9.47 -16.40
CA PRO A 422 -4.08 -10.21 -17.63
C PRO A 422 -4.05 -9.28 -18.84
#